data_a6d2078baf4574f83bbc3d05b8cc1bc4
#
_entry.id   a6d2078baf4574f83bbc3d05b8cc1bc4
#
_cell.length_a   1.000
_cell.length_b   1.000
_cell.length_c   1.000
_cell.angle_alpha   90.00
_cell.angle_beta   90.00
_cell.angle_gamma   90.00
#
_symmetry.space_group_name_H-M   'P 1'
#
loop_
_entity.id
_entity.type
_entity.pdbx_description
1 polymer ?
#
loop_
_entity_poly.entity_id
_entity_poly.type
_entity_poly.pdbx_seq_one_letter_code
_entity_poly.pdbx_strand_id
1 'polypeptide(L)'
;MPAPSALESFEKMLASGRDGALLRFSLGNECLKAGRAADAVMHLRRAVEMDAGYTAAWKLLGRALADAGSPHEALAAYREGIAVAERKGDKQAGKEMTVFARRIEKSL
;
A
#
# COMPACT_ATOMS: atom_id res chain seq x y z
N MET A 1 -27.33 -17.31 -3.16
CA MET A 1 -25.89 -17.18 -3.37
C MET A 1 -25.43 -15.86 -2.74
N PRO A 2 -24.43 -15.88 -1.91
CA PRO A 2 -23.89 -14.64 -1.41
C PRO A 2 -23.26 -13.83 -2.54
N ALA A 3 -23.31 -12.50 -2.43
CA ALA A 3 -22.64 -11.63 -3.36
C ALA A 3 -21.11 -11.85 -3.27
N PRO A 4 -20.36 -11.68 -4.37
CA PRO A 4 -18.90 -11.76 -4.30
C PRO A 4 -18.35 -10.69 -3.36
N SER A 5 -17.25 -10.99 -2.68
CA SER A 5 -16.54 -10.02 -1.85
C SER A 5 -15.95 -8.91 -2.72
N ALA A 6 -15.60 -7.78 -2.09
CA ALA A 6 -14.93 -6.70 -2.80
C ALA A 6 -13.63 -7.19 -3.45
N LEU A 7 -12.87 -8.05 -2.75
CA LEU A 7 -11.63 -8.62 -3.27
C LEU A 7 -11.89 -9.43 -4.54
N GLU A 8 -12.89 -10.32 -4.52
CA GLU A 8 -13.24 -11.13 -5.69
C GLU A 8 -13.66 -10.25 -6.88
N SER A 9 -14.45 -9.21 -6.63
CA SER A 9 -14.88 -8.28 -7.66
C SER A 9 -13.70 -7.55 -8.30
N PHE A 10 -12.75 -7.07 -7.50
CA PHE A 10 -11.55 -6.39 -8.00
C PHE A 10 -10.63 -7.36 -8.76
N GLU A 11 -10.51 -8.60 -8.28
CA GLU A 11 -9.73 -9.64 -8.97
C GLU A 11 -10.30 -9.95 -10.36
N LYS A 12 -11.63 -10.00 -10.47
CA LYS A 12 -12.30 -10.16 -11.76
C LYS A 12 -12.05 -8.98 -12.70
N MET A 13 -12.08 -7.77 -12.18
CA MET A 13 -11.77 -6.58 -12.96
C MET A 13 -10.36 -6.63 -13.53
N LEU A 14 -9.39 -7.02 -12.70
CA LEU A 14 -8.01 -7.16 -13.14
C LEU A 14 -7.87 -8.27 -14.20
N ALA A 15 -8.50 -9.43 -13.98
CA ALA A 15 -8.47 -10.56 -14.92
C ALA A 15 -9.10 -10.20 -16.27
N SER A 16 -10.04 -9.26 -16.29
CA SER A 16 -10.69 -8.79 -17.53
C SER A 16 -9.84 -7.78 -18.31
N GLY A 17 -8.63 -7.50 -17.86
CA GLY A 17 -7.71 -6.57 -18.52
C GLY A 17 -7.80 -5.13 -18.04
N ARG A 18 -8.63 -4.85 -17.04
CA ARG A 18 -8.67 -3.53 -16.42
C ARG A 18 -7.53 -3.46 -15.40
N ASP A 19 -6.59 -2.57 -15.62
CA ASP A 19 -5.48 -2.38 -14.70
C ASP A 19 -5.24 -0.88 -14.52
N GLY A 20 -4.77 -0.49 -13.35
CA GLY A 20 -4.50 0.90 -13.03
C GLY A 20 -4.15 1.06 -11.57
N ALA A 21 -3.59 2.21 -11.22
CA ALA A 21 -3.11 2.47 -9.87
C ALA A 21 -4.23 2.37 -8.81
N LEU A 22 -5.41 2.91 -9.11
CA LEU A 22 -6.54 2.85 -8.17
C LEU A 22 -7.01 1.42 -7.93
N LEU A 23 -7.13 0.61 -9.00
CA LEU A 23 -7.53 -0.79 -8.86
C LEU A 23 -6.49 -1.56 -8.05
N ARG A 24 -5.21 -1.36 -8.33
CA ARG A 24 -4.11 -2.01 -7.58
C ARG A 24 -4.11 -1.58 -6.11
N PHE A 25 -4.35 -0.31 -5.83
CA PHE A 25 -4.50 0.18 -4.46
C PHE A 25 -5.67 -0.50 -3.75
N SER A 26 -6.82 -0.58 -4.41
CA SER A 26 -8.03 -1.21 -3.86
C SER A 26 -7.80 -2.70 -3.59
N LEU A 27 -7.15 -3.41 -4.50
CA LEU A 27 -6.75 -4.81 -4.31
C LEU A 27 -5.82 -4.96 -3.11
N GLY A 28 -4.81 -4.11 -3.00
CA GLY A 28 -3.88 -4.13 -1.87
C GLY A 28 -4.58 -3.93 -0.55
N ASN A 29 -5.50 -2.98 -0.49
CA ASN A 29 -6.29 -2.69 0.71
C ASN A 29 -7.15 -3.91 1.12
N GLU A 30 -7.84 -4.52 0.17
CA GLU A 30 -8.67 -5.69 0.46
C GLU A 30 -7.82 -6.91 0.83
N CYS A 31 -6.66 -7.10 0.22
CA CYS A 31 -5.73 -8.15 0.59
C CYS A 31 -5.25 -7.99 2.05
N LEU A 32 -4.95 -6.77 2.47
CA LEU A 32 -4.58 -6.51 3.86
C LEU A 32 -5.71 -6.85 4.83
N LYS A 33 -6.94 -6.48 4.51
CA LYS A 33 -8.11 -6.83 5.32
C LYS A 33 -8.30 -8.32 5.43
N ALA A 34 -7.96 -9.07 4.40
CA ALA A 34 -8.07 -10.52 4.35
C ALA A 34 -6.87 -11.24 4.99
N GLY A 35 -5.90 -10.52 5.52
CA GLY A 35 -4.69 -11.11 6.11
C GLY A 35 -3.69 -11.62 5.07
N ARG A 36 -3.79 -11.18 3.83
CA ARG A 36 -2.94 -11.61 2.70
C ARG A 36 -1.88 -10.54 2.42
N ALA A 37 -0.97 -10.34 3.38
CA ALA A 37 0.01 -9.26 3.32
C ALA A 37 0.95 -9.36 2.11
N ALA A 38 1.41 -10.56 1.75
CA ALA A 38 2.30 -10.74 0.60
C ALA A 38 1.63 -10.35 -0.72
N ASP A 39 0.35 -10.71 -0.89
CA ASP A 39 -0.42 -10.32 -2.07
C ASP A 39 -0.66 -8.81 -2.09
N ALA A 40 -0.91 -8.23 -0.92
CA ALA A 40 -1.05 -6.77 -0.79
C ALA A 40 0.21 -6.05 -1.25
N VAL A 41 1.39 -6.53 -0.85
CA VAL A 41 2.67 -5.97 -1.27
C VAL A 41 2.77 -5.96 -2.80
N MET A 42 2.45 -7.07 -3.44
CA MET A 42 2.50 -7.17 -4.91
C MET A 42 1.63 -6.10 -5.59
N HIS A 43 0.38 -5.99 -5.17
CA HIS A 43 -0.55 -5.03 -5.76
C HIS A 43 -0.13 -3.58 -5.47
N LEU A 44 0.31 -3.30 -4.25
CA LEU A 44 0.69 -1.93 -3.85
C LEU A 44 2.00 -1.48 -4.48
N ARG A 45 2.96 -2.38 -4.69
CA ARG A 45 4.16 -2.06 -5.48
C ARG A 45 3.76 -1.66 -6.88
N ARG A 46 2.82 -2.37 -7.48
CA ARG A 46 2.34 -2.05 -8.82
C ARG A 46 1.63 -0.69 -8.85
N ALA A 47 0.86 -0.38 -7.81
CA ALA A 47 0.18 0.92 -7.69
C ALA A 47 1.18 2.08 -7.72
N VAL A 48 2.25 2.01 -6.92
CA VAL A 48 3.25 3.09 -6.85
C VAL A 48 4.16 3.13 -8.08
N GLU A 49 4.33 2.01 -8.79
CA GLU A 49 5.01 2.00 -10.08
C GLU A 49 4.19 2.72 -11.14
N MET A 50 2.88 2.53 -11.13
CA MET A 50 1.96 3.19 -12.07
C MET A 50 1.76 4.67 -11.74
N ASP A 51 1.79 5.03 -10.45
CA ASP A 51 1.61 6.39 -9.97
C ASP A 51 2.51 6.62 -8.76
N ALA A 52 3.69 7.10 -8.99
CA ALA A 52 4.69 7.37 -7.95
C ALA A 52 4.26 8.47 -6.98
N GLY A 53 3.29 9.30 -7.35
CA GLY A 53 2.72 10.33 -6.50
C GLY A 53 1.51 9.88 -5.67
N TYR A 54 1.20 8.60 -5.66
CA TYR A 54 0.06 8.05 -4.94
C TYR A 54 0.39 7.88 -3.45
N THR A 55 0.27 8.93 -2.69
CA THR A 55 0.67 9.00 -1.27
C THR A 55 0.03 7.88 -0.43
N ALA A 56 -1.27 7.66 -0.58
CA ALA A 56 -1.99 6.62 0.17
C ALA A 56 -1.46 5.21 -0.16
N ALA A 57 -1.04 4.98 -1.39
CA ALA A 57 -0.48 3.69 -1.79
C ALA A 57 0.89 3.45 -1.16
N TRP A 58 1.73 4.48 -1.05
CA TRP A 58 3.01 4.36 -0.32
C TRP A 58 2.78 4.01 1.15
N LYS A 59 1.83 4.69 1.80
CA LYS A 59 1.50 4.42 3.20
C LYS A 59 1.03 2.98 3.39
N LEU A 60 0.16 2.53 2.52
CA LEU A 60 -0.39 1.17 2.61
C LEU A 60 0.67 0.12 2.27
N LEU A 61 1.57 0.41 1.33
CA LEU A 61 2.70 -0.46 0.98
C LEU A 61 3.62 -0.66 2.19
N GLY A 62 3.94 0.42 2.89
CA GLY A 62 4.75 0.33 4.12
C GLY A 62 4.11 -0.59 5.14
N ARG A 63 2.80 -0.45 5.36
CA ARG A 63 2.07 -1.32 6.27
C ARG A 63 2.08 -2.78 5.81
N ALA A 64 1.83 -3.01 4.53
CA ALA A 64 1.82 -4.37 3.98
C ALA A 64 3.19 -5.05 4.12
N LEU A 65 4.26 -4.31 3.87
CA LEU A 65 5.63 -4.83 4.03
C LEU A 65 5.93 -5.15 5.49
N ALA A 66 5.51 -4.31 6.43
CA ALA A 66 5.66 -4.59 7.86
C ALA A 66 4.88 -5.84 8.26
N ASP A 67 3.63 -5.95 7.82
CA ASP A 67 2.79 -7.12 8.09
C ASP A 67 3.35 -8.40 7.46
N ALA A 68 4.03 -8.28 6.33
CA ALA A 68 4.69 -9.39 5.66
C ALA A 68 6.05 -9.78 6.26
N GLY A 69 6.49 -9.07 7.30
CA GLY A 69 7.75 -9.38 7.97
C GLY A 69 8.99 -8.80 7.29
N SER A 70 8.82 -7.73 6.51
CA SER A 70 9.92 -7.06 5.78
C SER A 70 10.12 -5.63 6.30
N PRO A 71 10.62 -5.46 7.55
CA PRO A 71 10.68 -4.13 8.17
C PRO A 71 11.62 -3.14 7.48
N HIS A 72 12.75 -3.61 6.93
CA HIS A 72 13.66 -2.71 6.21
C HIS A 72 13.02 -2.15 4.94
N GLU A 73 12.32 -2.99 4.19
CA GLU A 73 11.60 -2.56 2.99
C GLU A 73 10.41 -1.67 3.36
N ALA A 74 9.72 -1.97 4.47
CA ALA A 74 8.64 -1.13 4.98
C ALA A 74 9.15 0.29 5.29
N LEU A 75 10.30 0.38 5.95
CA LEU A 75 10.91 1.66 6.26
C LEU A 75 11.23 2.44 4.99
N ALA A 76 11.79 1.78 3.98
CA ALA A 76 12.09 2.41 2.69
C ALA A 76 10.81 2.93 2.01
N ALA A 77 9.73 2.16 2.03
CA ALA A 77 8.44 2.58 1.45
C ALA A 77 7.86 3.80 2.19
N TYR A 78 7.93 3.82 3.51
CA TYR A 78 7.48 4.97 4.29
C TYR A 78 8.31 6.22 4.00
N ARG A 79 9.62 6.08 3.86
CA ARG A 79 10.50 7.22 3.53
C ARG A 79 10.15 7.81 2.17
N GLU A 80 9.91 6.96 1.18
CA GLU A 80 9.43 7.43 -0.14
C GLU A 80 8.09 8.14 -0.03
N GLY A 81 7.16 7.54 0.72
CA GLY A 81 5.83 8.13 0.94
C GLY A 81 5.91 9.48 1.63
N ILE A 82 6.80 9.64 2.60
CA ILE A 82 7.03 10.91 3.29
C ILE A 82 7.52 11.96 2.31
N ALA A 83 8.48 11.62 1.45
CA ALA A 83 8.99 12.53 0.43
C ALA A 83 7.89 12.96 -0.55
N VAL A 84 7.04 12.02 -0.98
CA VAL A 84 5.89 12.31 -1.83
C VAL A 84 4.91 13.26 -1.12
N ALA A 85 4.60 12.97 0.14
CA ALA A 85 3.70 13.80 0.95
C ALA A 85 4.22 15.24 1.08
N GLU A 86 5.52 15.40 1.29
CA GLU A 86 6.17 16.71 1.37
C GLU A 86 6.01 17.49 0.05
N ARG A 87 6.29 16.84 -1.07
CA ARG A 87 6.16 17.47 -2.39
C ARG A 87 4.73 17.92 -2.68
N LYS A 88 3.74 17.19 -2.17
CA LYS A 88 2.32 17.47 -2.39
C LYS A 88 1.71 18.38 -1.30
N GLY A 89 2.46 18.68 -0.26
CA GLY A 89 1.94 19.44 0.87
C GLY A 89 0.95 18.66 1.73
N ASP A 90 0.96 17.34 1.70
CA ASP A 90 0.10 16.48 2.50
C ASP A 90 0.75 16.24 3.87
N LYS A 91 0.58 17.19 4.77
CA LYS A 91 1.20 17.16 6.10
C LYS A 91 0.68 16.02 6.95
N GLN A 92 -0.60 15.69 6.84
CA GLN A 92 -1.23 14.64 7.64
C GLN A 92 -0.62 13.27 7.29
N ALA A 93 -0.56 12.94 6.02
CA ALA A 93 0.02 11.68 5.57
C ALA A 93 1.50 11.58 5.95
N GLY A 94 2.25 12.69 5.80
CA GLY A 94 3.66 12.74 6.18
C GLY A 94 3.88 12.47 7.66
N LYS A 95 3.06 13.05 8.53
CA LYS A 95 3.13 12.82 9.98
C LYS A 95 2.82 11.37 10.34
N GLU A 96 1.78 10.80 9.75
CA GLU A 96 1.38 9.43 10.01
C GLU A 96 2.50 8.46 9.63
N MET A 97 3.06 8.60 8.43
CA MET A 97 4.15 7.75 7.96
C MET A 97 5.43 7.93 8.79
N THR A 98 5.71 9.16 9.25
CA THR A 98 6.86 9.41 10.12
C THR A 98 6.73 8.64 11.44
N VAL A 99 5.53 8.60 12.02
CA VAL A 99 5.28 7.83 13.25
C VAL A 99 5.53 6.34 13.01
N PHE A 100 5.00 5.79 11.92
CA PHE A 100 5.19 4.38 11.59
C PHE A 100 6.65 4.05 11.32
N ALA A 101 7.36 4.91 10.58
CA ALA A 101 8.77 4.73 10.30
C ALA A 101 9.61 4.69 11.58
N ARG A 102 9.33 5.60 12.52
CA ARG A 102 10.05 5.63 13.80
C ARG A 102 9.82 4.38 14.64
N ARG A 103 8.60 3.85 14.63
CA ARG A 103 8.30 2.60 15.34
C ARG A 103 9.11 1.44 14.78
N ILE A 104 9.24 1.37 13.46
CA ILE A 104 10.03 0.34 12.80
C ILE A 104 11.52 0.50 13.16
N GLU A 105 12.05 1.72 13.06
CA GLU A 105 13.45 2.00 13.40
C GLU A 105 13.80 1.57 14.83
N LYS A 106 12.90 1.80 15.77
CA LYS A 106 13.11 1.39 17.17
C LYS A 106 13.12 -0.11 17.37
N SER A 107 12.47 -0.88 16.49
CA SER A 107 12.41 -2.34 16.60
C SER A 107 13.50 -3.07 15.81
N LEU A 108 14.27 -2.35 15.05
CA LEU A 108 15.37 -2.94 14.26
C LEU A 108 16.66 -3.17 15.06
#